data_21f77bb122a49d3afbaceec0b7e26e15
#
_entry.id   21f77bb122a49d3afbaceec0b7e26e15
#
_cell.length_a   1.000
_cell.length_b   1.000
_cell.length_c   1.000
_cell.angle_alpha   90.00
_cell.angle_beta   90.00
_cell.angle_gamma   90.00
#
_symmetry.space_group_name_H-M   'P 1'
#
loop_
_entity.id
_entity.type
_entity.pdbx_description
1 polymer ?
#
loop_
_entity_poly.entity_id
_entity_poly.type
_entity_poly.pdbx_seq_one_letter_code
_entity_poly.pdbx_strand_id
1 'polypeptide(L)'
;MKKYVISLFMLMFAISVNAQNKEQVIEPLPHMVENLELRDLRNKPTHMPYWGDKNMLIFYVDPDKHRQNHDFIMDLEENKLAAGPNIEGFGIINLKDTVFPNSIVRALARKRTEKNKAIIITDTDCNVAKEWGLGDCNNMFVLMIVTKEGELVYCKKGEFSKTDQEEFLRIVNKYR
;
A
#
# COMPACT_ATOMS: atom_id res chain seq x y z
N MET A 1 -54.37 29.35 47.59
CA MET A 1 -53.87 29.45 46.20
C MET A 1 -52.46 28.82 46.12
N LYS A 2 -52.36 27.60 45.64
CA LYS A 2 -51.09 26.85 45.57
C LYS A 2 -50.57 27.00 44.19
N LYS A 3 -49.35 27.57 44.03
CA LYS A 3 -48.62 27.68 42.77
C LYS A 3 -47.85 26.39 42.54
N TYR A 4 -48.18 25.65 41.51
CA TYR A 4 -47.40 24.50 41.05
C TYR A 4 -46.29 24.99 40.08
N VAL A 5 -45.07 24.83 40.54
CA VAL A 5 -43.89 25.04 39.69
C VAL A 5 -43.62 23.71 38.97
N ILE A 6 -43.87 23.68 37.67
CA ILE A 6 -43.51 22.54 36.81
C ILE A 6 -42.04 22.69 36.45
N SER A 7 -41.21 21.87 37.09
CA SER A 7 -39.79 21.73 36.72
C SER A 7 -39.70 20.85 35.48
N LEU A 8 -39.38 21.46 34.33
CA LEU A 8 -39.12 20.78 33.08
C LEU A 8 -37.71 20.19 33.13
N PHE A 9 -37.60 18.90 33.44
CA PHE A 9 -36.34 18.16 33.35
C PHE A 9 -36.02 17.92 31.88
N MET A 10 -35.13 18.76 31.34
CA MET A 10 -34.59 18.61 30.00
C MET A 10 -33.56 17.48 30.04
N LEU A 11 -33.96 16.28 29.62
CA LEU A 11 -33.11 15.13 29.49
C LEU A 11 -32.20 15.35 28.27
N MET A 12 -30.98 15.87 28.47
CA MET A 12 -29.94 15.87 27.42
C MET A 12 -29.47 14.45 27.23
N PHE A 13 -29.96 13.82 26.18
CA PHE A 13 -29.30 12.63 25.64
C PHE A 13 -27.96 13.07 24.99
N ALA A 14 -26.88 12.93 25.75
CA ALA A 14 -25.53 12.96 25.20
C ALA A 14 -25.39 11.72 24.31
N ILE A 15 -25.59 11.88 23.02
CA ILE A 15 -25.16 10.89 22.03
C ILE A 15 -23.65 10.93 22.05
N SER A 16 -23.03 10.04 22.81
CA SER A 16 -21.61 9.74 22.70
C SER A 16 -21.42 9.08 21.34
N VAL A 17 -21.05 9.87 20.34
CA VAL A 17 -20.48 9.34 19.11
C VAL A 17 -19.14 8.73 19.50
N ASN A 18 -19.14 7.45 19.84
CA ASN A 18 -17.94 6.65 19.83
C ASN A 18 -17.44 6.63 18.37
N ALA A 19 -16.55 7.57 18.03
CA ALA A 19 -15.63 7.37 16.95
C ALA A 19 -14.78 6.16 17.36
N GLN A 20 -15.26 4.95 17.04
CA GLN A 20 -14.41 3.77 17.05
C GLN A 20 -13.29 4.07 16.06
N ASN A 21 -12.12 4.46 16.57
CA ASN A 21 -10.88 4.16 15.90
C ASN A 21 -10.93 2.65 15.66
N LYS A 22 -11.32 2.23 14.45
CA LYS A 22 -11.11 0.87 14.01
C LYS A 22 -9.59 0.70 14.04
N GLU A 23 -9.10 0.08 15.09
CA GLU A 23 -7.76 -0.45 15.13
C GLU A 23 -7.60 -1.23 13.83
N GLN A 24 -6.73 -0.77 12.93
CA GLN A 24 -6.56 -1.44 11.65
C GLN A 24 -5.96 -2.81 11.95
N VAL A 25 -6.78 -3.82 11.87
CA VAL A 25 -6.37 -5.21 12.10
C VAL A 25 -5.36 -5.54 11.01
N ILE A 26 -4.13 -5.83 11.41
CA ILE A 26 -3.09 -6.35 10.50
C ILE A 26 -3.34 -7.84 10.38
N GLU A 27 -3.63 -8.29 9.16
CA GLU A 27 -3.84 -9.72 8.92
C GLU A 27 -2.50 -10.47 8.93
N PRO A 28 -2.44 -11.66 9.58
CA PRO A 28 -1.22 -12.47 9.60
C PRO A 28 -0.93 -13.04 8.20
N LEU A 29 0.36 -13.11 7.84
CA LEU A 29 0.81 -13.71 6.59
C LEU A 29 1.01 -15.23 6.74
N PRO A 30 0.77 -16.02 5.67
CA PRO A 30 0.18 -15.62 4.39
C PRO A 30 -1.36 -15.55 4.44
N HIS A 31 -1.97 -14.71 3.58
CA HIS A 31 -3.43 -14.69 3.38
C HIS A 31 -3.81 -14.32 1.94
N MET A 32 -5.04 -14.63 1.55
CA MET A 32 -5.55 -14.32 0.21
C MET A 32 -5.92 -12.84 0.12
N VAL A 33 -5.59 -12.24 -1.02
CA VAL A 33 -5.95 -10.85 -1.36
C VAL A 33 -6.62 -10.81 -2.73
N GLU A 34 -7.30 -9.70 -3.03
CA GLU A 34 -8.03 -9.53 -4.28
C GLU A 34 -7.35 -8.55 -5.24
N ASN A 35 -7.61 -8.72 -6.54
CA ASN A 35 -7.17 -7.78 -7.55
C ASN A 35 -8.01 -6.51 -7.50
N LEU A 36 -7.43 -5.43 -7.05
CA LEU A 36 -8.12 -4.17 -6.87
C LEU A 36 -8.12 -3.33 -8.16
N GLU A 37 -9.22 -2.60 -8.40
CA GLU A 37 -9.21 -1.52 -9.37
C GLU A 37 -8.52 -0.30 -8.78
N LEU A 38 -7.42 0.09 -9.38
CA LEU A 38 -6.62 1.26 -9.03
C LEU A 38 -6.63 2.28 -10.19
N ARG A 39 -5.66 3.18 -10.23
CA ARG A 39 -5.54 4.19 -11.29
C ARG A 39 -4.18 4.12 -11.97
N ASP A 40 -4.17 4.23 -13.30
CA ASP A 40 -2.92 4.42 -14.03
C ASP A 40 -2.36 5.85 -13.82
N LEU A 41 -1.19 6.13 -14.37
CA LEU A 41 -0.56 7.45 -14.29
C LEU A 41 -1.31 8.54 -15.08
N ARG A 42 -2.34 8.20 -15.87
CA ARG A 42 -3.26 9.12 -16.54
C ARG A 42 -4.60 9.23 -15.83
N ASN A 43 -4.70 8.66 -14.61
CA ASN A 43 -5.90 8.61 -13.78
C ASN A 43 -7.06 7.79 -14.37
N LYS A 44 -6.76 6.85 -15.27
CA LYS A 44 -7.76 5.92 -15.80
C LYS A 44 -7.83 4.67 -14.92
N PRO A 45 -9.01 4.03 -14.80
CA PRO A 45 -9.12 2.76 -14.11
C PRO A 45 -8.16 1.71 -14.69
N THR A 46 -7.54 0.96 -13.81
CA THR A 46 -6.65 -0.15 -14.17
C THR A 46 -6.64 -1.19 -13.06
N HIS A 47 -6.29 -2.42 -13.39
CA HIS A 47 -6.02 -3.48 -12.43
C HIS A 47 -4.52 -3.67 -12.23
N MET A 48 -4.16 -4.49 -11.23
CA MET A 48 -2.75 -4.81 -10.99
C MET A 48 -2.17 -5.58 -12.18
N PRO A 49 -0.98 -5.17 -12.67
CA PRO A 49 -0.29 -5.91 -13.72
C PRO A 49 0.06 -7.32 -13.24
N TYR A 50 0.16 -8.26 -14.20
CA TYR A 50 0.60 -9.65 -13.96
C TYR A 50 -0.31 -10.50 -13.06
N TRP A 51 -1.46 -9.98 -12.61
CA TRP A 51 -2.40 -10.73 -11.78
C TRP A 51 -2.91 -11.99 -12.49
N GLY A 52 -2.74 -13.15 -11.84
CA GLY A 52 -3.11 -14.45 -12.42
C GLY A 52 -2.11 -15.03 -13.42
N ASP A 53 -1.09 -14.25 -13.82
CA ASP A 53 -0.07 -14.68 -14.80
C ASP A 53 1.27 -14.99 -14.12
N LYS A 54 1.75 -14.08 -13.26
CA LYS A 54 3.02 -14.23 -12.55
C LYS A 54 2.90 -13.83 -11.10
N ASN A 55 3.85 -14.29 -10.29
CA ASN A 55 4.05 -13.74 -8.96
C ASN A 55 4.43 -12.25 -9.09
N MET A 56 4.00 -11.46 -8.15
CA MET A 56 4.17 -10.00 -8.18
C MET A 56 5.09 -9.55 -7.06
N LEU A 57 6.14 -8.82 -7.43
CA LEU A 57 6.95 -8.04 -6.51
C LEU A 57 6.43 -6.61 -6.54
N ILE A 58 5.80 -6.16 -5.45
CA ILE A 58 5.09 -4.90 -5.40
C ILE A 58 5.83 -3.90 -4.50
N PHE A 59 6.17 -2.74 -5.07
CA PHE A 59 6.74 -1.60 -4.38
C PHE A 59 5.61 -0.60 -4.11
N TYR A 60 5.00 -0.66 -2.92
CA TYR A 60 3.94 0.26 -2.52
C TYR A 60 4.54 1.40 -1.71
N VAL A 61 4.56 2.61 -2.27
CA VAL A 61 5.41 3.69 -1.78
C VAL A 61 4.64 4.99 -1.64
N ASP A 62 4.72 5.60 -0.45
CA ASP A 62 4.37 6.99 -0.28
C ASP A 62 5.42 7.89 -0.98
N PRO A 63 4.99 8.87 -1.81
CA PRO A 63 5.92 9.76 -2.51
C PRO A 63 6.94 10.45 -1.61
N ASP A 64 6.57 10.77 -0.37
CA ASP A 64 7.43 11.45 0.60
C ASP A 64 8.53 10.52 1.15
N LYS A 65 8.39 9.19 0.93
CA LYS A 65 9.35 8.14 1.30
C LYS A 65 10.01 7.43 0.12
N HIS A 66 9.97 8.03 -1.06
CA HIS A 66 10.52 7.43 -2.29
C HIS A 66 12.04 7.11 -2.24
N ARG A 67 12.77 7.64 -1.27
CA ARG A 67 14.20 7.35 -1.05
C ARG A 67 14.45 6.34 0.07
N GLN A 68 13.41 5.95 0.82
CA GLN A 68 13.55 4.92 1.84
C GLN A 68 14.00 3.62 1.18
N ASN A 69 14.99 2.94 1.75
CA ASN A 69 15.60 1.72 1.20
C ASN A 69 16.31 1.87 -0.15
N HIS A 70 16.68 3.09 -0.56
CA HIS A 70 17.21 3.38 -1.90
C HIS A 70 18.36 2.43 -2.30
N ASP A 71 19.37 2.27 -1.45
CA ASP A 71 20.56 1.47 -1.75
C ASP A 71 20.20 -0.02 -1.94
N PHE A 72 19.31 -0.54 -1.10
CA PHE A 72 18.83 -1.91 -1.25
C PHE A 72 18.02 -2.11 -2.54
N ILE A 73 17.16 -1.16 -2.88
CA ILE A 73 16.36 -1.26 -4.13
C ILE A 73 17.26 -1.16 -5.36
N MET A 74 18.26 -0.28 -5.34
CA MET A 74 19.25 -0.20 -6.42
C MET A 74 20.02 -1.52 -6.58
N ASP A 75 20.44 -2.14 -5.47
CA ASP A 75 21.12 -3.44 -5.48
C ASP A 75 20.22 -4.55 -6.05
N LEU A 76 18.92 -4.56 -5.68
CA LEU A 76 17.94 -5.50 -6.25
C LEU A 76 17.82 -5.36 -7.77
N GLU A 77 17.79 -4.13 -8.30
CA GLU A 77 17.64 -3.84 -9.73
C GLU A 77 18.93 -4.13 -10.50
N GLU A 78 20.07 -3.60 -10.07
CA GLU A 78 21.36 -3.72 -10.75
C GLU A 78 21.86 -5.16 -10.81
N ASN A 79 21.73 -5.89 -9.72
CA ASN A 79 22.18 -7.29 -9.61
C ASN A 79 21.06 -8.30 -9.89
N LYS A 80 19.86 -7.84 -10.28
CA LYS A 80 18.69 -8.68 -10.61
C LYS A 80 18.37 -9.71 -9.52
N LEU A 81 18.54 -9.32 -8.26
CA LEU A 81 18.45 -10.24 -7.12
C LEU A 81 17.04 -10.82 -6.90
N ALA A 82 16.01 -10.10 -7.37
CA ALA A 82 14.62 -10.56 -7.32
C ALA A 82 14.06 -10.96 -8.69
N ALA A 83 14.87 -10.91 -9.75
CA ALA A 83 14.41 -11.27 -11.09
C ALA A 83 14.32 -12.78 -11.30
N GLY A 84 13.32 -13.22 -12.05
CA GLY A 84 13.12 -14.62 -12.40
C GLY A 84 12.00 -14.80 -13.42
N PRO A 85 11.86 -16.00 -14.01
CA PRO A 85 10.85 -16.24 -15.04
C PRO A 85 9.41 -16.20 -14.51
N ASN A 86 9.21 -16.41 -13.19
CA ASN A 86 7.90 -16.55 -12.58
C ASN A 86 7.45 -15.31 -11.78
N ILE A 87 8.27 -14.26 -11.70
CA ILE A 87 7.99 -13.04 -10.94
C ILE A 87 8.26 -11.80 -11.76
N GLU A 88 7.40 -10.79 -11.60
CA GLU A 88 7.57 -9.47 -12.21
C GLU A 88 7.34 -8.37 -11.18
N GLY A 89 8.10 -7.28 -11.32
CA GLY A 89 8.05 -6.14 -10.41
C GLY A 89 7.26 -4.97 -10.95
N PHE A 90 6.49 -4.29 -10.10
CA PHE A 90 5.86 -3.00 -10.43
C PHE A 90 5.67 -2.13 -9.20
N GLY A 91 5.48 -0.83 -9.44
CA GLY A 91 5.27 0.15 -8.37
C GLY A 91 3.79 0.56 -8.21
N ILE A 92 3.39 0.77 -6.98
CA ILE A 92 2.13 1.43 -6.63
C ILE A 92 2.46 2.67 -5.81
N ILE A 93 2.03 3.85 -6.26
CA ILE A 93 2.21 5.08 -5.49
C ILE A 93 0.97 5.30 -4.62
N ASN A 94 1.14 5.33 -3.31
CA ASN A 94 0.12 5.79 -2.38
C ASN A 94 -0.01 7.31 -2.46
N LEU A 95 -1.16 7.80 -2.93
CA LEU A 95 -1.41 9.23 -3.15
C LEU A 95 -2.31 9.87 -2.10
N LYS A 96 -2.72 9.13 -1.07
CA LYS A 96 -3.77 9.62 -0.17
C LYS A 96 -3.35 10.86 0.61
N ASP A 97 -2.20 10.81 1.25
CA ASP A 97 -1.78 11.84 2.22
C ASP A 97 -0.48 12.55 1.80
N THR A 98 -0.12 12.49 0.51
CA THR A 98 1.05 13.21 0.00
C THR A 98 0.83 14.73 0.02
N VAL A 99 1.88 15.48 0.32
CA VAL A 99 1.85 16.95 0.34
C VAL A 99 1.71 17.57 -1.06
N PHE A 100 1.95 16.78 -2.12
CA PHE A 100 1.85 17.24 -3.50
C PHE A 100 0.50 16.90 -4.13
N PRO A 101 -0.05 17.75 -5.01
CA PRO A 101 -1.22 17.38 -5.79
C PRO A 101 -1.00 16.09 -6.59
N ASN A 102 -1.97 15.17 -6.55
CA ASN A 102 -1.89 13.86 -7.21
C ASN A 102 -1.54 13.94 -8.70
N SER A 103 -2.00 14.99 -9.39
CA SER A 103 -1.68 15.24 -10.80
C SER A 103 -0.19 15.52 -11.03
N ILE A 104 0.46 16.22 -10.11
CA ILE A 104 1.90 16.50 -10.17
C ILE A 104 2.69 15.23 -9.93
N VAL A 105 2.33 14.45 -8.90
CA VAL A 105 3.00 13.17 -8.60
C VAL A 105 2.89 12.21 -9.79
N ARG A 106 1.69 12.07 -10.39
CA ARG A 106 1.49 11.25 -11.60
C ARG A 106 2.31 11.75 -12.79
N ALA A 107 2.42 13.06 -12.99
CA ALA A 107 3.21 13.62 -14.08
C ALA A 107 4.71 13.34 -13.92
N LEU A 108 5.24 13.47 -12.70
CA LEU A 108 6.64 13.13 -12.39
C LEU A 108 6.91 11.62 -12.55
N ALA A 109 5.98 10.77 -12.10
CA ALA A 109 6.09 9.33 -12.27
C ALA A 109 6.10 8.94 -13.76
N ARG A 110 5.21 9.50 -14.60
CA ARG A 110 5.22 9.26 -16.05
C ARG A 110 6.59 9.55 -16.68
N LYS A 111 7.16 10.70 -16.35
CA LYS A 111 8.47 11.10 -16.89
C LYS A 111 9.57 10.09 -16.52
N ARG A 112 9.48 9.48 -15.33
CA ARG A 112 10.41 8.42 -14.91
C ARG A 112 10.18 7.10 -15.65
N THR A 113 8.92 6.68 -15.79
CA THR A 113 8.57 5.41 -16.44
C THR A 113 8.88 5.40 -17.94
N GLU A 114 8.73 6.54 -18.62
CA GLU A 114 9.15 6.70 -20.04
C GLU A 114 10.62 6.38 -20.23
N LYS A 115 11.46 6.72 -19.26
CA LYS A 115 12.91 6.46 -19.30
C LYS A 115 13.28 5.01 -18.95
N ASN A 116 12.60 4.42 -17.95
CA ASN A 116 13.02 3.14 -17.34
C ASN A 116 12.13 1.96 -17.75
N LYS A 117 11.03 2.21 -18.50
CA LYS A 117 9.99 1.22 -18.85
C LYS A 117 9.35 0.53 -17.62
N ALA A 118 9.50 1.10 -16.43
CA ALA A 118 8.90 0.58 -15.22
C ALA A 118 7.37 0.74 -15.28
N ILE A 119 6.64 -0.25 -14.80
CA ILE A 119 5.18 -0.15 -14.64
C ILE A 119 4.89 0.48 -13.28
N ILE A 120 4.13 1.56 -13.29
CA ILE A 120 3.68 2.25 -12.07
C ILE A 120 2.19 2.56 -12.20
N ILE A 121 1.43 2.22 -11.16
CA ILE A 121 0.03 2.57 -10.97
C ILE A 121 -0.14 3.37 -9.68
N THR A 122 -1.33 3.88 -9.39
CA THR A 122 -1.55 4.76 -8.24
C THR A 122 -2.76 4.32 -7.43
N ASP A 123 -2.62 4.37 -6.12
CA ASP A 123 -3.68 4.19 -5.13
C ASP A 123 -4.01 5.54 -4.50
N THR A 124 -5.22 6.08 -4.75
CA THR A 124 -5.63 7.40 -4.28
C THR A 124 -6.23 7.41 -2.88
N ASP A 125 -6.68 6.25 -2.42
CA ASP A 125 -7.51 6.12 -1.21
C ASP A 125 -6.97 5.14 -0.20
N CYS A 126 -5.71 4.67 -0.36
CA CYS A 126 -5.10 3.58 0.40
C CYS A 126 -5.90 2.28 0.34
N ASN A 127 -6.50 1.97 -0.82
CA ASN A 127 -7.32 0.77 -0.97
C ASN A 127 -6.49 -0.49 -0.76
N VAL A 128 -5.25 -0.53 -1.28
CA VAL A 128 -4.34 -1.68 -1.06
C VAL A 128 -4.12 -1.92 0.43
N ALA A 129 -3.82 -0.88 1.21
CA ALA A 129 -3.59 -1.04 2.64
C ALA A 129 -4.84 -1.49 3.40
N LYS A 130 -6.01 -1.00 3.00
CA LYS A 130 -7.29 -1.32 3.64
C LYS A 130 -7.80 -2.71 3.31
N GLU A 131 -7.89 -3.01 2.01
CA GLU A 131 -8.51 -4.25 1.52
C GLU A 131 -7.61 -5.47 1.73
N TRP A 132 -6.28 -5.25 1.79
CA TRP A 132 -5.32 -6.32 2.05
C TRP A 132 -4.90 -6.43 3.51
N GLY A 133 -5.56 -5.75 4.44
CA GLY A 133 -5.29 -5.84 5.87
C GLY A 133 -3.87 -5.46 6.28
N LEU A 134 -3.24 -4.50 5.58
CA LEU A 134 -1.84 -4.14 5.84
C LEU A 134 -1.70 -3.19 7.03
N GLY A 135 -2.80 -2.62 7.55
CA GLY A 135 -2.75 -1.56 8.54
C GLY A 135 -2.26 -0.23 7.94
N ASP A 136 -1.71 0.65 8.76
CA ASP A 136 -1.20 1.95 8.30
C ASP A 136 0.02 1.77 7.40
N CYS A 137 -0.04 2.30 6.18
CA CYS A 137 1.03 2.36 5.19
C CYS A 137 1.33 3.80 4.76
N ASN A 138 0.77 4.79 5.45
CA ASN A 138 1.03 6.19 5.18
C ASN A 138 2.46 6.56 5.58
N ASN A 139 3.08 7.41 4.81
CA ASN A 139 4.44 7.88 5.04
C ASN A 139 5.46 6.72 5.15
N MET A 140 5.27 5.66 4.37
CA MET A 140 6.11 4.45 4.38
C MET A 140 6.44 3.94 2.98
N PHE A 141 7.54 3.21 2.91
CA PHE A 141 7.85 2.29 1.84
C PHE A 141 7.40 0.89 2.27
N VAL A 142 6.67 0.18 1.42
CA VAL A 142 6.20 -1.18 1.67
C VAL A 142 6.62 -2.08 0.51
N LEU A 143 7.27 -3.20 0.82
CA LEU A 143 7.64 -4.22 -0.14
C LEU A 143 6.82 -5.47 0.10
N MET A 144 6.19 -5.97 -0.97
CA MET A 144 5.29 -7.11 -0.90
C MET A 144 5.60 -8.15 -1.98
N ILE A 145 5.30 -9.39 -1.68
CA ILE A 145 5.23 -10.48 -2.68
C ILE A 145 3.83 -11.07 -2.62
N VAL A 146 3.15 -11.05 -3.77
CA VAL A 146 1.85 -11.69 -3.97
C VAL A 146 2.01 -12.77 -5.03
N THR A 147 1.54 -13.98 -4.77
CA THR A 147 1.58 -15.05 -5.76
C THR A 147 0.59 -14.79 -6.89
N LYS A 148 0.74 -15.48 -8.00
CA LYS A 148 -0.21 -15.38 -9.13
C LYS A 148 -1.61 -15.87 -8.76
N GLU A 149 -1.73 -16.71 -7.72
CA GLU A 149 -3.01 -17.16 -7.17
C GLU A 149 -3.67 -16.13 -6.24
N GLY A 150 -3.00 -15.01 -5.94
CA GLY A 150 -3.51 -13.95 -5.07
C GLY A 150 -3.20 -14.15 -3.60
N GLU A 151 -2.16 -14.89 -3.24
CA GLU A 151 -1.73 -15.04 -1.85
C GLU A 151 -0.63 -14.01 -1.52
N LEU A 152 -0.85 -13.14 -0.54
CA LEU A 152 0.15 -12.23 0.00
C LEU A 152 1.05 -13.03 0.96
N VAL A 153 2.28 -13.30 0.53
CA VAL A 153 3.23 -14.18 1.24
C VAL A 153 4.36 -13.42 1.93
N TYR A 154 4.54 -12.16 1.60
CA TYR A 154 5.52 -11.28 2.21
C TYR A 154 5.03 -9.83 2.21
N CYS A 155 5.18 -9.16 3.35
CA CYS A 155 4.94 -7.73 3.50
C CYS A 155 5.90 -7.15 4.54
N LYS A 156 6.74 -6.22 4.13
CA LYS A 156 7.61 -5.46 5.04
C LYS A 156 7.42 -3.98 4.83
N LYS A 157 7.22 -3.26 5.93
CA LYS A 157 6.99 -1.81 5.96
C LYS A 157 8.17 -1.06 6.56
N GLY A 158 8.43 0.15 6.07
CA GLY A 158 9.42 1.06 6.63
C GLY A 158 10.85 0.79 6.16
N GLU A 159 11.81 1.09 7.01
CA GLU A 159 13.23 0.87 6.73
C GLU A 159 13.61 -0.60 6.93
N PHE A 160 14.48 -1.09 6.05
CA PHE A 160 14.93 -2.48 6.04
C PHE A 160 16.31 -2.58 6.65
N SER A 161 16.41 -3.27 7.78
CA SER A 161 17.69 -3.70 8.32
C SER A 161 18.36 -4.73 7.39
N LYS A 162 19.63 -5.03 7.61
CA LYS A 162 20.31 -6.11 6.86
C LYS A 162 19.60 -7.45 7.02
N THR A 163 19.11 -7.76 8.20
CA THR A 163 18.34 -8.99 8.45
C THR A 163 17.04 -9.02 7.65
N ASP A 164 16.33 -7.89 7.54
CA ASP A 164 15.13 -7.80 6.71
C ASP A 164 15.44 -8.02 5.22
N GLN A 165 16.57 -7.49 4.74
CA GLN A 165 17.03 -7.67 3.36
C GLN A 165 17.39 -9.13 3.07
N GLU A 166 18.11 -9.79 3.97
CA GLU A 166 18.45 -11.21 3.87
C GLU A 166 17.19 -12.09 3.90
N GLU A 167 16.24 -11.79 4.78
CA GLU A 167 14.97 -12.50 4.85
C GLU A 167 14.17 -12.33 3.56
N PHE A 168 14.07 -11.11 3.04
CA PHE A 168 13.43 -10.86 1.75
C PHE A 168 14.06 -11.70 0.64
N LEU A 169 15.39 -11.69 0.52
CA LEU A 169 16.11 -12.45 -0.51
C LEU A 169 15.86 -13.96 -0.38
N ARG A 170 15.79 -14.48 0.84
CA ARG A 170 15.45 -15.89 1.09
C ARG A 170 14.02 -16.22 0.64
N ILE A 171 13.08 -15.29 0.86
CA ILE A 171 11.67 -15.50 0.49
C ILE A 171 11.49 -15.35 -1.02
N VAL A 172 11.97 -14.27 -1.64
CA VAL A 172 11.79 -14.01 -3.07
C VAL A 172 12.37 -15.13 -3.94
N ASN A 173 13.45 -15.78 -3.50
CA ASN A 173 14.04 -16.92 -4.19
C ASN A 173 13.10 -18.13 -4.35
N LYS A 174 12.00 -18.20 -3.60
CA LYS A 174 11.00 -19.27 -3.72
C LYS A 174 9.97 -18.98 -4.81
N TYR A 175 9.85 -17.71 -5.22
CA TYR A 175 8.76 -17.23 -6.09
C TYR A 175 9.24 -16.72 -7.44
N ARG A 176 10.54 -16.55 -7.63
CA ARG A 176 11.13 -16.06 -8.87
C ARG A 176 11.40 -17.14 -9.94
#